data_b2b7a518d477a2eb8b057f36c4739370
#
_entry.id   b2b7a518d477a2eb8b057f36c4739370
#
_cell.length_a   1.000
_cell.length_b   1.000
_cell.length_c   1.000
_cell.angle_alpha   90.00
_cell.angle_beta   90.00
_cell.angle_gamma   90.00
#
_symmetry.space_group_name_H-M   'P 1'
#
loop_
_entity.id
_entity.type
_entity.pdbx_description
1 polymer ?
#
loop_
_entity_poly.entity_id
_entity_poly.type
_entity_poly.pdbx_seq_one_letter_code
_entity_poly.pdbx_strand_id
1 'polypeptide(L)'
;MVNFSRRHFLQSSAAALGAIGLSQVQLQQRALRYGKVLAQPTRRKIALLVGVNTYTREPLAGSLNDIELQWQLLIHRFGFLPQDIHTLPNERATRQGILDTYQEEILGQVGENDVVVFHFSGHGARVQEYQLMREFLQDLGRGCIDPDSSCQNTTIVPYDAGDPGGPVVQDIMGHTLLLMRSALPTNNVTFVLDCCYSGGGKRGNVVMRSRDTTLLNGTPQLPQLTD
;
A
#
# COMPACT_ATOMS: atom_id res chain seq x y z
N MET A 1 28.96 10.99 12.47
CA MET A 1 28.19 10.93 11.20
C MET A 1 28.63 9.69 10.45
N VAL A 2 27.83 8.67 10.41
CA VAL A 2 28.15 7.43 9.69
C VAL A 2 27.76 7.64 8.24
N ASN A 3 28.72 7.70 7.36
CA ASN A 3 28.51 7.81 5.92
C ASN A 3 27.94 6.46 5.41
N PHE A 4 26.63 6.35 5.30
CA PHE A 4 25.99 5.23 4.61
C PHE A 4 26.24 5.37 3.12
N SER A 5 27.17 4.58 2.58
CA SER A 5 27.38 4.53 1.14
C SER A 5 26.19 3.85 0.47
N ARG A 6 25.81 4.31 -0.73
CA ARG A 6 24.72 3.71 -1.56
C ARG A 6 24.88 2.19 -1.72
N ARG A 7 26.11 1.68 -1.66
CA ARG A 7 26.44 0.26 -1.71
C ARG A 7 25.94 -0.51 -0.48
N HIS A 8 26.05 0.05 0.74
CA HIS A 8 25.60 -0.58 1.96
C HIS A 8 24.08 -0.62 2.08
N PHE A 9 23.39 0.42 1.57
CA PHE A 9 21.92 0.42 1.52
C PHE A 9 21.37 -0.69 0.62
N LEU A 10 21.97 -0.86 -0.58
CA LEU A 10 21.58 -1.91 -1.51
C LEU A 10 21.90 -3.32 -0.98
N GLN A 11 23.01 -3.48 -0.26
CA GLN A 11 23.39 -4.77 0.35
C GLN A 11 22.49 -5.15 1.54
N SER A 12 22.10 -4.20 2.36
CA SER A 12 21.19 -4.43 3.50
C SER A 12 19.77 -4.74 3.05
N SER A 13 19.30 -4.10 1.98
CA SER A 13 17.99 -4.40 1.38
C SER A 13 17.96 -5.80 0.74
N ALA A 14 19.06 -6.24 0.15
CA ALA A 14 19.18 -7.57 -0.44
C ALA A 14 19.12 -8.70 0.60
N ALA A 15 19.69 -8.49 1.79
CA ALA A 15 19.67 -9.48 2.87
C ALA A 15 18.27 -9.65 3.50
N ALA A 16 17.47 -8.58 3.56
CA ALA A 16 16.10 -8.65 4.07
C ALA A 16 15.13 -9.36 3.12
N LEU A 17 15.42 -9.35 1.82
CA LEU A 17 14.58 -9.93 0.77
C LEU A 17 14.93 -11.39 0.44
N GLY A 18 16.09 -11.88 0.87
CA GLY A 18 16.46 -13.30 0.79
C GLY A 18 15.53 -14.22 1.59
N ALA A 19 14.81 -13.68 2.58
CA ALA A 19 13.82 -14.41 3.36
C ALA A 19 12.50 -14.69 2.61
N ILE A 20 12.28 -14.12 1.42
CA ILE A 20 11.04 -14.25 0.64
C ILE A 20 11.21 -15.22 -0.55
N GLY A 21 12.32 -15.96 -0.64
CA GLY A 21 12.52 -17.00 -1.66
C GLY A 21 12.73 -16.49 -3.09
N LEU A 22 12.88 -15.17 -3.30
CA LEU A 22 13.25 -14.62 -4.59
C LEU A 22 14.77 -14.56 -4.71
N SER A 23 15.35 -15.09 -5.80
CA SER A 23 16.77 -14.95 -6.03
C SER A 23 17.17 -13.48 -6.11
N GLN A 24 18.35 -13.12 -5.60
CA GLN A 24 18.89 -11.72 -5.69
C GLN A 24 18.86 -11.18 -7.11
N VAL A 25 19.08 -12.05 -8.09
CA VAL A 25 19.07 -11.73 -9.53
C VAL A 25 17.67 -11.30 -9.99
N GLN A 26 16.63 -12.04 -9.58
CA GLN A 26 15.24 -11.70 -9.95
C GLN A 26 14.78 -10.39 -9.32
N LEU A 27 15.19 -10.14 -8.09
CA LEU A 27 14.87 -8.92 -7.36
C LEU A 27 15.56 -7.70 -8.00
N GLN A 28 16.85 -7.85 -8.32
CA GLN A 28 17.61 -6.82 -8.99
C GLN A 28 17.07 -6.53 -10.39
N GLN A 29 16.68 -7.56 -11.15
CA GLN A 29 16.05 -7.40 -12.45
C GLN A 29 14.69 -6.69 -12.35
N ARG A 30 13.86 -7.04 -11.37
CA ARG A 30 12.60 -6.33 -11.13
C ARG A 30 12.82 -4.89 -10.72
N ALA A 31 13.73 -4.61 -9.80
CA ALA A 31 14.06 -3.24 -9.38
C ALA A 31 14.60 -2.39 -10.56
N LEU A 32 15.46 -2.97 -11.41
CA LEU A 32 15.94 -2.31 -12.62
C LEU A 32 14.82 -2.06 -13.63
N ARG A 33 13.88 -3.02 -13.77
CA ARG A 33 12.73 -2.87 -14.67
C ARG A 33 11.82 -1.74 -14.19
N TYR A 34 11.47 -1.70 -12.89
CA TYR A 34 10.70 -0.61 -12.32
C TYR A 34 11.41 0.74 -12.44
N GLY A 35 12.70 0.78 -12.12
CA GLY A 35 13.49 1.99 -12.29
C GLY A 35 13.51 2.51 -13.73
N LYS A 36 13.59 1.61 -14.72
CA LYS A 36 13.50 1.97 -16.14
C LYS A 36 12.14 2.54 -16.50
N VAL A 37 11.04 1.90 -16.08
CA VAL A 37 9.69 2.36 -16.36
C VAL A 37 9.45 3.75 -15.76
N LEU A 38 9.83 3.95 -14.50
CA LEU A 38 9.67 5.25 -13.83
C LEU A 38 10.56 6.35 -14.41
N ALA A 39 11.69 6.01 -15.01
CA ALA A 39 12.63 6.96 -15.62
C ALA A 39 12.36 7.24 -17.11
N GLN A 40 11.48 6.48 -17.75
CA GLN A 40 11.18 6.73 -19.18
C GLN A 40 10.39 8.02 -19.35
N PRO A 41 10.64 8.81 -20.43
CA PRO A 41 9.78 9.90 -20.78
C PRO A 41 8.42 9.34 -21.19
N THR A 42 7.45 9.50 -20.33
CA THR A 42 6.05 9.10 -20.56
C THR A 42 5.20 10.34 -20.80
N ARG A 43 3.99 10.14 -21.28
CA ARG A 43 3.07 11.24 -21.55
C ARG A 43 2.70 11.96 -20.25
N ARG A 44 2.42 11.21 -19.18
CA ARG A 44 2.13 11.74 -17.84
C ARG A 44 2.63 10.78 -16.77
N LYS A 45 3.01 11.33 -15.62
CA LYS A 45 3.38 10.58 -14.42
C LYS A 45 2.57 11.15 -13.27
N ILE A 46 1.68 10.34 -12.71
CA ILE A 46 0.74 10.78 -11.69
C ILE A 46 0.90 9.93 -10.43
N ALA A 47 0.75 10.53 -9.26
CA ALA A 47 0.89 9.82 -8.00
C ALA A 47 -0.18 10.22 -6.97
N LEU A 48 -0.57 9.25 -6.14
CA LEU A 48 -1.31 9.45 -4.90
C LEU A 48 -0.46 8.96 -3.72
N LEU A 49 -0.13 9.87 -2.81
CA LEU A 49 0.68 9.61 -1.62
C LEU A 49 -0.20 9.79 -0.38
N VAL A 50 -0.37 8.72 0.38
CA VAL A 50 -1.23 8.67 1.58
C VAL A 50 -0.36 8.40 2.80
N GLY A 51 -0.48 9.23 3.84
CA GLY A 51 0.29 9.08 5.06
C GLY A 51 -0.53 9.37 6.31
N VAL A 52 -0.54 8.45 7.27
CA VAL A 52 -1.30 8.61 8.51
C VAL A 52 -0.41 8.42 9.74
N ASN A 53 -0.25 9.48 10.54
CA ASN A 53 0.42 9.46 11.84
C ASN A 53 -0.57 9.50 13.00
N THR A 54 -1.63 10.33 12.89
CA THR A 54 -2.51 10.72 14.00
C THR A 54 -3.70 9.79 14.18
N TYR A 55 -3.45 8.47 14.22
CA TYR A 55 -4.48 7.51 14.60
C TYR A 55 -4.93 7.76 16.05
N THR A 56 -6.22 7.57 16.33
CA THR A 56 -6.79 7.70 17.69
C THR A 56 -6.15 6.70 18.66
N ARG A 57 -5.83 5.50 18.18
CA ARG A 57 -5.06 4.49 18.89
C ARG A 57 -3.75 4.23 18.13
N GLU A 58 -2.68 4.00 18.88
CA GLU A 58 -1.37 3.65 18.33
C GLU A 58 -0.87 4.66 17.28
N PRO A 59 -0.72 5.95 17.62
CA PRO A 59 -0.22 6.95 16.68
C PRO A 59 1.18 6.57 16.18
N LEU A 60 1.48 6.94 14.94
CA LEU A 60 2.77 6.74 14.30
C LEU A 60 3.56 8.05 14.24
N ALA A 61 4.86 7.95 14.00
CA ALA A 61 5.76 9.09 13.93
C ALA A 61 6.68 9.00 12.71
N GLY A 62 6.16 8.74 11.54
CA GLY A 62 7.04 8.59 10.36
C GLY A 62 6.31 8.68 9.04
N SER A 63 5.02 8.34 9.02
CA SER A 63 4.29 8.20 7.77
C SER A 63 4.21 9.51 6.96
N LEU A 64 4.16 10.66 7.63
CA LEU A 64 4.18 11.95 6.93
C LEU A 64 5.58 12.25 6.35
N ASN A 65 6.65 11.86 7.03
CA ASN A 65 8.00 11.99 6.48
C ASN A 65 8.19 11.06 5.28
N ASP A 66 7.60 9.86 5.31
CA ASP A 66 7.69 8.91 4.21
C ASP A 66 7.04 9.47 2.94
N ILE A 67 5.83 10.05 3.05
CA ILE A 67 5.18 10.66 1.88
C ILE A 67 5.92 11.90 1.38
N GLU A 68 6.52 12.70 2.25
CA GLU A 68 7.37 13.82 1.86
C GLU A 68 8.61 13.35 1.11
N LEU A 69 9.33 12.36 1.66
CA LEU A 69 10.49 11.76 0.99
C LEU A 69 10.12 11.13 -0.36
N GLN A 70 8.97 10.48 -0.43
CA GLN A 70 8.46 9.91 -1.68
C GLN A 70 8.14 11.02 -2.70
N TRP A 71 7.54 12.13 -2.26
CA TRP A 71 7.26 13.30 -3.10
C TRP A 71 8.54 13.88 -3.70
N GLN A 72 9.56 14.10 -2.87
CA GLN A 72 10.87 14.57 -3.30
C GLN A 72 11.55 13.60 -4.30
N LEU A 73 11.47 12.29 -4.00
CA LEU A 73 12.02 11.26 -4.86
C LEU A 73 11.36 11.25 -6.25
N LEU A 74 10.02 11.33 -6.29
CA LEU A 74 9.26 11.32 -7.53
C LEU A 74 9.60 12.53 -8.41
N ILE A 75 9.71 13.71 -7.83
CA ILE A 75 10.06 14.93 -8.58
C ILE A 75 11.51 14.90 -9.03
N HIS A 76 12.44 14.79 -8.10
CA HIS A 76 13.85 15.02 -8.40
C HIS A 76 14.54 13.85 -9.08
N ARG A 77 14.04 12.62 -8.89
CA ARG A 77 14.68 11.44 -9.49
C ARG A 77 13.90 10.88 -10.66
N PHE A 78 12.58 10.97 -10.63
CA PHE A 78 11.71 10.33 -11.62
C PHE A 78 10.96 11.31 -12.52
N GLY A 79 11.09 12.62 -12.28
CA GLY A 79 10.55 13.67 -13.13
C GLY A 79 9.02 13.74 -13.15
N PHE A 80 8.37 13.46 -12.02
CA PHE A 80 6.96 13.77 -11.82
C PHE A 80 6.80 15.28 -11.71
N LEU A 81 5.71 15.81 -12.21
CA LEU A 81 5.36 17.20 -12.01
C LEU A 81 4.66 17.39 -10.67
N PRO A 82 4.96 18.45 -9.89
CA PRO A 82 4.34 18.67 -8.58
C PRO A 82 2.81 18.66 -8.61
N GLN A 83 2.20 19.18 -9.67
CA GLN A 83 0.75 19.23 -9.85
C GLN A 83 0.11 17.86 -10.12
N ASP A 84 0.90 16.86 -10.51
CA ASP A 84 0.44 15.49 -10.76
C ASP A 84 0.69 14.57 -9.56
N ILE A 85 1.09 15.13 -8.41
CA ILE A 85 1.28 14.39 -7.16
C ILE A 85 0.26 14.84 -6.13
N HIS A 86 -0.74 14.01 -5.87
CA HIS A 86 -1.77 14.23 -4.88
C HIS A 86 -1.34 13.66 -3.53
N THR A 87 -1.57 14.40 -2.44
CA THR A 87 -1.19 13.97 -1.09
C THR A 87 -2.38 13.99 -0.15
N LEU A 88 -2.54 12.92 0.62
CA LEU A 88 -3.57 12.78 1.66
C LEU A 88 -2.90 12.51 3.02
N PRO A 89 -2.57 13.55 3.79
CA PRO A 89 -2.03 13.40 5.14
C PRO A 89 -3.15 13.30 6.18
N ASN A 90 -2.95 12.42 7.19
CA ASN A 90 -3.79 12.31 8.40
C ASN A 90 -5.30 12.35 8.10
N GLU A 91 -6.00 13.38 8.61
CA GLU A 91 -7.47 13.53 8.55
C GLU A 91 -8.03 13.51 7.12
N ARG A 92 -7.21 13.79 6.12
CA ARG A 92 -7.60 13.70 4.72
C ARG A 92 -7.53 12.26 4.19
N ALA A 93 -6.77 11.39 4.86
CA ALA A 93 -6.60 9.99 4.48
C ALA A 93 -7.73 9.11 5.02
N THR A 94 -8.98 9.58 4.97
CA THR A 94 -10.16 8.76 5.26
C THR A 94 -10.33 7.70 4.18
N ARG A 95 -11.08 6.62 4.48
CA ARG A 95 -11.40 5.58 3.49
C ARG A 95 -12.02 6.21 2.23
N GLN A 96 -13.05 7.03 2.41
CA GLN A 96 -13.72 7.70 1.30
C GLN A 96 -12.78 8.66 0.58
N GLY A 97 -12.01 9.49 1.31
CA GLY A 97 -11.06 10.43 0.72
C GLY A 97 -10.00 9.75 -0.14
N ILE A 98 -9.50 8.58 0.26
CA ILE A 98 -8.54 7.80 -0.53
C ILE A 98 -9.20 7.29 -1.82
N LEU A 99 -10.40 6.71 -1.73
CA LEU A 99 -11.10 6.13 -2.87
C LEU A 99 -11.53 7.21 -3.88
N ASP A 100 -12.11 8.32 -3.40
CA ASP A 100 -12.54 9.44 -4.25
C ASP A 100 -11.35 10.08 -4.96
N THR A 101 -10.28 10.42 -4.21
CA THR A 101 -9.08 10.99 -4.84
C THR A 101 -8.48 10.04 -5.86
N TYR A 102 -8.47 8.72 -5.59
CA TYR A 102 -7.99 7.75 -6.56
C TYR A 102 -8.87 7.72 -7.81
N GLN A 103 -10.19 7.74 -7.64
CA GLN A 103 -11.14 7.71 -8.75
C GLN A 103 -11.05 8.98 -9.60
N GLU A 104 -11.08 10.14 -8.98
CA GLU A 104 -11.15 11.43 -9.66
C GLU A 104 -9.81 11.86 -10.26
N GLU A 105 -8.75 11.79 -9.44
CA GLU A 105 -7.46 12.35 -9.80
C GLU A 105 -6.53 11.34 -10.48
N ILE A 106 -6.69 10.05 -10.24
CA ILE A 106 -5.87 9.02 -10.87
C ILE A 106 -6.62 8.37 -12.00
N LEU A 107 -7.67 7.59 -11.70
CA LEU A 107 -8.37 6.77 -12.69
C LEU A 107 -9.02 7.62 -13.79
N GLY A 108 -9.65 8.76 -13.43
CA GLY A 108 -10.30 9.66 -14.36
C GLY A 108 -9.35 10.41 -15.31
N GLN A 109 -8.04 10.40 -15.05
CA GLN A 109 -7.07 11.22 -15.77
C GLN A 109 -5.96 10.43 -16.48
N VAL A 110 -5.79 9.15 -16.14
CA VAL A 110 -4.69 8.31 -16.64
C VAL A 110 -5.00 7.69 -17.99
N GLY A 111 -4.05 7.73 -18.91
CA GLY A 111 -4.07 7.06 -20.21
C GLY A 111 -3.18 5.80 -20.27
N GLU A 112 -3.24 5.06 -21.38
CA GLU A 112 -2.61 3.74 -21.55
C GLU A 112 -1.08 3.72 -21.34
N ASN A 113 -0.39 4.82 -21.59
CA ASN A 113 1.08 4.89 -21.51
C ASN A 113 1.58 5.66 -20.28
N ASP A 114 0.67 6.14 -19.43
CA ASP A 114 1.03 6.93 -18.26
C ASP A 114 1.62 6.05 -17.16
N VAL A 115 2.33 6.68 -16.24
CA VAL A 115 2.91 6.02 -15.05
C VAL A 115 2.12 6.43 -13.84
N VAL A 116 1.71 5.43 -13.05
CA VAL A 116 0.95 5.63 -11.81
C VAL A 116 1.75 5.12 -10.62
N VAL A 117 1.86 5.95 -9.58
CA VAL A 117 2.38 5.55 -8.28
C VAL A 117 1.31 5.77 -7.22
N PHE A 118 0.96 4.71 -6.51
CA PHE A 118 0.19 4.78 -5.28
C PHE A 118 1.11 4.43 -4.11
N HIS A 119 1.23 5.32 -3.13
CA HIS A 119 2.00 5.08 -1.92
C HIS A 119 1.12 5.26 -0.69
N PHE A 120 1.17 4.27 0.20
CA PHE A 120 0.54 4.35 1.50
C PHE A 120 1.57 4.09 2.59
N SER A 121 1.65 5.00 3.57
CA SER A 121 2.44 4.84 4.79
C SER A 121 1.53 4.99 6.01
N GLY A 122 1.41 3.93 6.82
CA GLY A 122 0.49 3.89 7.95
C GLY A 122 0.40 2.50 8.57
N HIS A 123 -0.67 2.26 9.32
CA HIS A 123 -0.97 0.92 9.82
C HIS A 123 -1.48 0.00 8.71
N GLY A 124 -1.07 -1.27 8.81
CA GLY A 124 -1.68 -2.38 8.10
C GLY A 124 -2.33 -3.33 9.07
N ALA A 125 -3.26 -4.14 8.58
CA ALA A 125 -3.93 -5.14 9.38
C ALA A 125 -4.18 -6.42 8.59
N ARG A 126 -4.61 -7.49 9.28
CA ARG A 126 -5.15 -8.70 8.70
C ARG A 126 -6.56 -8.88 9.21
N VAL A 127 -7.47 -9.15 8.31
CA VAL A 127 -8.88 -9.43 8.62
C VAL A 127 -9.28 -10.78 8.05
N GLN A 128 -10.25 -11.44 8.69
CA GLN A 128 -10.82 -12.67 8.15
C GLN A 128 -11.42 -12.39 6.77
N GLU A 129 -11.11 -13.24 5.81
CA GLU A 129 -11.74 -13.16 4.49
C GLU A 129 -13.22 -13.48 4.61
N TYR A 130 -14.05 -12.70 3.94
CA TYR A 130 -15.48 -12.94 3.92
C TYR A 130 -15.80 -14.24 3.15
N GLN A 131 -16.76 -15.04 3.62
CA GLN A 131 -17.02 -16.38 3.08
C GLN A 131 -17.30 -16.38 1.56
N LEU A 132 -18.14 -15.45 1.09
CA LEU A 132 -18.46 -15.33 -0.34
C LEU A 132 -17.22 -15.00 -1.19
N MET A 133 -16.30 -14.18 -0.65
CA MET A 133 -15.06 -13.87 -1.34
C MET A 133 -14.12 -15.07 -1.38
N ARG A 134 -14.08 -15.88 -0.32
CA ARG A 134 -13.31 -17.13 -0.31
C ARG A 134 -13.80 -18.09 -1.38
N GLU A 135 -15.11 -18.30 -1.48
CA GLU A 135 -15.73 -19.15 -2.50
C GLU A 135 -15.40 -18.64 -3.90
N PHE A 136 -15.56 -17.33 -4.15
CA PHE A 136 -15.21 -16.72 -5.44
C PHE A 136 -13.72 -16.85 -5.80
N LEU A 137 -12.82 -16.65 -4.84
CA LEU A 137 -11.38 -16.82 -5.06
C LEU A 137 -11.00 -18.29 -5.29
N GLN A 138 -11.70 -19.24 -4.66
CA GLN A 138 -11.50 -20.68 -4.90
C GLN A 138 -11.91 -21.05 -6.32
N ASP A 139 -13.03 -20.54 -6.81
CA ASP A 139 -13.50 -20.77 -8.19
C ASP A 139 -12.52 -20.23 -9.24
N LEU A 140 -11.81 -19.13 -8.90
CA LEU A 140 -10.75 -18.57 -9.74
C LEU A 140 -9.39 -19.31 -9.61
N GLY A 141 -9.31 -20.40 -8.83
CA GLY A 141 -8.06 -21.09 -8.52
C GLY A 141 -7.07 -20.25 -7.71
N ARG A 142 -7.54 -19.22 -7.03
CA ARG A 142 -6.78 -18.28 -6.19
C ARG A 142 -7.17 -18.32 -4.71
N GLY A 143 -7.91 -19.34 -4.31
CA GLY A 143 -8.33 -19.55 -2.93
C GLY A 143 -7.18 -19.78 -1.97
N CYS A 144 -7.46 -19.75 -0.68
CA CYS A 144 -6.50 -20.09 0.36
C CYS A 144 -5.94 -21.50 0.13
N ILE A 145 -4.63 -21.57 0.00
CA ILE A 145 -3.92 -22.84 -0.28
C ILE A 145 -3.89 -23.74 0.96
N ASP A 146 -4.06 -23.18 2.15
CA ASP A 146 -3.99 -23.88 3.42
C ASP A 146 -5.36 -23.92 4.08
N PRO A 147 -6.03 -25.08 4.16
CA PRO A 147 -7.33 -25.21 4.80
C PRO A 147 -7.31 -24.97 6.32
N ASP A 148 -6.15 -25.08 6.97
CA ASP A 148 -5.95 -24.82 8.40
C ASP A 148 -5.51 -23.41 8.71
N SER A 149 -5.05 -22.61 7.73
CA SER A 149 -4.80 -21.20 7.91
C SER A 149 -6.13 -20.44 7.81
N SER A 150 -6.43 -19.66 8.82
CA SER A 150 -7.52 -18.69 8.73
C SER A 150 -7.28 -17.83 7.48
N CYS A 151 -8.12 -17.98 6.45
CA CYS A 151 -8.05 -17.17 5.25
C CYS A 151 -8.14 -15.69 5.63
N GLN A 152 -6.98 -15.02 5.65
CA GLN A 152 -6.87 -13.63 6.06
C GLN A 152 -6.54 -12.77 4.86
N ASN A 153 -7.26 -11.67 4.72
CA ASN A 153 -6.90 -10.61 3.79
C ASN A 153 -6.07 -9.55 4.50
N THR A 154 -5.08 -9.02 3.80
CA THR A 154 -4.31 -7.86 4.27
C THR A 154 -5.08 -6.58 3.97
N THR A 155 -4.91 -5.57 4.82
CA THR A 155 -5.58 -4.27 4.65
C THR A 155 -4.59 -3.14 4.88
N ILE A 156 -4.89 -1.99 4.31
CA ILE A 156 -4.34 -0.70 4.77
C ILE A 156 -5.40 -0.02 5.64
N VAL A 157 -4.95 0.66 6.69
CA VAL A 157 -5.82 1.27 7.71
C VAL A 157 -5.95 2.76 7.44
N PRO A 158 -7.09 3.26 6.93
CA PRO A 158 -7.33 4.70 6.77
C PRO A 158 -7.40 5.42 8.12
N TYR A 159 -7.36 6.74 8.08
CA TYR A 159 -7.46 7.58 9.28
C TYR A 159 -8.75 7.33 10.08
N ASP A 160 -9.86 7.10 9.39
CA ASP A 160 -11.20 6.90 9.95
C ASP A 160 -11.59 5.42 10.12
N ALA A 161 -10.64 4.51 10.13
CA ALA A 161 -10.90 3.08 10.19
C ALA A 161 -11.64 2.62 11.46
N GLY A 162 -11.78 3.50 12.44
CA GLY A 162 -12.50 3.25 13.69
C GLY A 162 -11.72 2.39 14.67
N ASP A 163 -12.38 2.02 15.75
CA ASP A 163 -11.81 1.15 16.78
C ASP A 163 -11.82 -0.32 16.34
N PRO A 164 -10.73 -1.07 16.63
CA PRO A 164 -10.75 -2.51 16.55
C PRO A 164 -11.92 -3.08 17.43
N GLY A 165 -12.71 -3.99 16.87
CA GLY A 165 -13.87 -4.54 17.57
C GLY A 165 -15.18 -3.80 17.34
N GLY A 166 -15.19 -2.73 16.56
CA GLY A 166 -16.40 -2.09 16.08
C GLY A 166 -17.22 -3.00 15.15
N PRO A 167 -18.49 -2.67 14.89
CA PRO A 167 -19.36 -3.50 14.07
C PRO A 167 -18.98 -3.54 12.59
N VAL A 168 -18.18 -2.59 12.12
CA VAL A 168 -17.77 -2.46 10.72
C VAL A 168 -16.27 -2.19 10.64
N VAL A 169 -15.57 -2.90 9.76
CA VAL A 169 -14.17 -2.66 9.44
C VAL A 169 -14.09 -1.68 8.28
N GLN A 170 -13.57 -0.48 8.53
CA GLN A 170 -13.39 0.58 7.53
C GLN A 170 -12.07 0.46 6.75
N ASP A 171 -11.30 -0.57 6.98
CA ASP A 171 -10.03 -0.80 6.30
C ASP A 171 -10.23 -0.96 4.78
N ILE A 172 -9.22 -0.56 4.00
CA ILE A 172 -9.18 -0.85 2.57
C ILE A 172 -8.50 -2.20 2.37
N MET A 173 -9.28 -3.16 1.88
CA MET A 173 -8.84 -4.55 1.71
C MET A 173 -7.84 -4.70 0.57
N GLY A 174 -6.97 -5.71 0.65
CA GLY A 174 -5.98 -6.01 -0.39
C GLY A 174 -6.61 -6.27 -1.76
N HIS A 175 -7.77 -6.94 -1.81
CA HIS A 175 -8.50 -7.12 -3.06
C HIS A 175 -9.10 -5.81 -3.61
N THR A 176 -9.48 -4.84 -2.75
CA THR A 176 -9.85 -3.49 -3.20
C THR A 176 -8.66 -2.80 -3.88
N LEU A 177 -7.45 -2.90 -3.28
CA LEU A 177 -6.24 -2.38 -3.92
C LEU A 177 -5.94 -3.06 -5.26
N LEU A 178 -6.22 -4.35 -5.36
CA LEU A 178 -6.10 -5.08 -6.63
C LEU A 178 -7.10 -4.58 -7.67
N LEU A 179 -8.35 -4.33 -7.29
CA LEU A 179 -9.37 -3.75 -8.19
C LEU A 179 -8.97 -2.34 -8.63
N MET A 180 -8.53 -1.48 -7.71
CA MET A 180 -8.01 -0.14 -8.03
C MET A 180 -6.90 -0.22 -9.07
N ARG A 181 -5.94 -1.13 -8.90
CA ARG A 181 -4.86 -1.34 -9.87
C ARG A 181 -5.40 -1.84 -11.22
N SER A 182 -6.35 -2.78 -11.20
CA SER A 182 -6.87 -3.44 -12.40
C SER A 182 -7.77 -2.53 -13.24
N ALA A 183 -8.37 -1.52 -12.63
CA ALA A 183 -9.19 -0.52 -13.31
C ALA A 183 -8.36 0.46 -14.16
N LEU A 184 -7.05 0.59 -13.90
CA LEU A 184 -6.20 1.51 -14.67
C LEU A 184 -5.95 1.00 -16.07
N PRO A 185 -6.00 1.89 -17.09
CA PRO A 185 -5.77 1.52 -18.49
C PRO A 185 -4.28 1.27 -18.80
N THR A 186 -3.39 1.49 -17.83
CA THR A 186 -1.93 1.33 -17.98
C THR A 186 -1.40 0.16 -17.18
N ASN A 187 -0.33 -0.46 -17.69
CA ASN A 187 0.45 -1.47 -16.95
C ASN A 187 1.65 -0.87 -16.17
N ASN A 188 1.91 0.44 -16.32
CA ASN A 188 3.01 1.13 -15.67
C ASN A 188 2.59 1.60 -14.25
N VAL A 189 2.20 0.66 -13.41
CA VAL A 189 1.62 0.94 -12.09
C VAL A 189 2.51 0.38 -10.99
N THR A 190 2.79 1.19 -9.98
CA THR A 190 3.54 0.80 -8.78
C THR A 190 2.73 1.15 -7.54
N PHE A 191 2.40 0.13 -6.73
CA PHE A 191 1.84 0.30 -5.39
C PHE A 191 2.95 0.06 -4.37
N VAL A 192 3.22 1.05 -3.53
CA VAL A 192 4.16 1.00 -2.42
C VAL A 192 3.36 1.01 -1.13
N LEU A 193 3.42 -0.07 -0.36
CA LEU A 193 2.69 -0.20 0.90
C LEU A 193 3.71 -0.30 2.03
N ASP A 194 3.95 0.83 2.70
CA ASP A 194 4.83 0.91 3.87
C ASP A 194 4.00 0.72 5.14
N CYS A 195 3.58 -0.51 5.34
CA CYS A 195 2.78 -0.93 6.50
C CYS A 195 3.07 -2.38 6.86
N CYS A 196 2.93 -2.73 8.14
CA CYS A 196 3.13 -4.11 8.62
C CYS A 196 1.80 -4.82 8.79
N TYR A 197 1.76 -6.09 8.41
CA TYR A 197 0.57 -6.95 8.54
C TYR A 197 0.65 -7.94 9.70
N SER A 198 1.70 -7.87 10.53
CA SER A 198 1.86 -8.73 11.71
C SER A 198 1.23 -8.05 12.92
N GLY A 199 0.35 -8.75 13.63
CA GLY A 199 -0.26 -8.28 14.87
C GLY A 199 0.78 -7.70 15.83
N GLY A 200 0.45 -6.56 16.42
CA GLY A 200 1.31 -5.66 17.16
C GLY A 200 2.30 -6.35 18.11
N GLY A 201 3.55 -6.35 17.75
CA GLY A 201 4.65 -6.85 18.57
C GLY A 201 5.76 -5.81 18.63
N LYS A 202 6.09 -5.37 19.84
CA LYS A 202 7.34 -4.65 20.06
C LYS A 202 8.49 -5.63 19.96
N ARG A 203 9.33 -5.50 18.95
CA ARG A 203 10.64 -6.17 18.91
C ARG A 203 11.73 -5.13 19.21
N GLY A 204 12.12 -5.04 20.47
CA GLY A 204 13.13 -4.07 20.92
C GLY A 204 12.63 -2.62 20.77
N ASN A 205 13.47 -1.74 20.21
CA ASN A 205 13.12 -0.33 19.96
C ASN A 205 12.41 -0.07 18.61
N VAL A 206 11.96 -1.12 17.92
CA VAL A 206 11.25 -1.01 16.65
C VAL A 206 9.75 -1.00 16.90
N VAL A 207 9.08 0.08 16.56
CA VAL A 207 7.61 0.17 16.54
C VAL A 207 7.15 -0.41 15.21
N MET A 208 6.41 -1.53 15.26
CA MET A 208 5.84 -2.13 14.05
C MET A 208 4.57 -1.37 13.68
N ARG A 209 4.41 -1.05 12.40
CA ARG A 209 3.26 -0.35 11.84
C ARG A 209 2.09 -1.30 11.57
N SER A 210 1.68 -2.06 12.57
CA SER A 210 0.55 -2.97 12.45
C SER A 210 -0.49 -2.65 13.52
N ARG A 211 -1.75 -2.67 13.12
CA ARG A 211 -2.87 -2.59 14.06
C ARG A 211 -3.12 -3.94 14.70
N ASP A 212 -3.46 -3.98 15.97
CA ASP A 212 -3.90 -5.21 16.63
C ASP A 212 -5.21 -5.69 16.00
N THR A 213 -5.19 -6.88 15.41
CA THR A 213 -6.33 -7.49 14.71
C THR A 213 -7.10 -8.47 15.56
N THR A 214 -6.66 -8.75 16.79
CA THR A 214 -7.35 -9.71 17.69
C THR A 214 -8.76 -9.25 18.05
N LEU A 215 -9.04 -7.95 17.88
CA LEU A 215 -10.32 -7.32 18.18
C LEU A 215 -11.15 -6.99 16.91
N LEU A 216 -10.68 -7.34 15.71
CA LEU A 216 -11.42 -7.06 14.48
C LEU A 216 -12.52 -8.11 14.25
N ASN A 217 -13.62 -7.98 14.94
CA ASN A 217 -14.81 -8.83 14.78
C ASN A 217 -15.87 -8.21 13.84
N GLY A 218 -15.56 -7.06 13.23
CA GLY A 218 -16.50 -6.35 12.36
C GLY A 218 -16.59 -6.97 10.96
N THR A 219 -17.69 -6.75 10.27
CA THR A 219 -17.89 -7.15 8.88
C THR A 219 -17.07 -6.22 7.96
N PRO A 220 -16.20 -6.75 7.08
CA PRO A 220 -15.50 -5.94 6.11
C PRO A 220 -16.49 -5.21 5.19
N GLN A 221 -16.24 -3.92 4.93
CA GLN A 221 -16.99 -3.23 3.89
C GLN A 221 -16.53 -3.72 2.52
N LEU A 222 -17.48 -4.20 1.73
CA LEU A 222 -17.25 -4.49 0.33
C LEU A 222 -16.98 -3.18 -0.42
N PRO A 223 -16.12 -3.20 -1.46
CA PRO A 223 -15.97 -2.06 -2.33
C PRO A 223 -17.34 -1.75 -2.96
N GLN A 224 -17.83 -0.54 -2.76
CA GLN A 224 -18.96 -0.06 -3.52
C GLN A 224 -18.42 0.30 -4.90
N LEU A 225 -18.75 -0.51 -5.89
CA LEU A 225 -18.67 -0.10 -7.29
C LEU A 225 -19.83 0.88 -7.47
N THR A 226 -19.52 2.16 -7.50
CA THR A 226 -20.49 3.15 -8.01
C THR A 226 -20.54 2.94 -9.51
N ASP A 227 -21.74 2.62 -10.02
CA ASP A 227 -22.07 2.51 -11.45
C ASP A 227 -21.74 3.79 -12.21
#